data_19cce7d8f9d451bcac4c5223034268c8
#
_entry.id   19cce7d8f9d451bcac4c5223034268c8
#
_cell.length_a   1.000
_cell.length_b   1.000
_cell.length_c   1.000
_cell.angle_alpha   90.00
_cell.angle_beta   90.00
_cell.angle_gamma   90.00
#
_symmetry.space_group_name_H-M   'P 1'
#
loop_
_entity.id
_entity.type
_entity.pdbx_description
1 polymer ?
#
loop_
_entity_poly.entity_id
_entity_poly.type
_entity_poly.pdbx_seq_one_letter_code
_entity_poly.pdbx_strand_id
1 'polypeptide(L)'
;MAIVRMEPVNVRVRADWLDGTPREISWGELRLPVTRLTAVRSETSAFRASIGPRTVFEVETPGVKLSLTYTHRSRRWTVDGADDEVGIA
;
A
#
# COMPACT_ATOMS: atom_id res chain seq x y z
N MET A 1 -1.37 -16.24 6.25
CA MET A 1 0.03 -15.83 6.15
C MET A 1 0.15 -14.37 6.48
N ALA A 2 1.26 -14.00 7.06
CA ALA A 2 1.45 -12.63 7.47
C ALA A 2 2.18 -11.83 6.39
N ILE A 3 1.83 -10.55 6.29
CA ILE A 3 2.57 -9.63 5.44
C ILE A 3 3.92 -9.35 6.08
N VAL A 4 4.99 -9.59 5.32
CA VAL A 4 6.35 -9.35 5.79
C VAL A 4 6.76 -7.94 5.43
N ARG A 5 7.33 -7.23 6.40
CA ARG A 5 7.82 -5.87 6.16
C ARG A 5 9.00 -5.88 5.22
N MET A 6 9.04 -4.87 4.36
CA MET A 6 10.13 -4.66 3.43
C MET A 6 10.51 -3.19 3.40
N GLU A 7 11.62 -2.84 2.81
CA GLU A 7 11.97 -1.45 2.62
C GLU A 7 10.92 -0.78 1.73
N PRO A 8 10.45 0.41 2.10
CA PRO A 8 9.44 1.10 1.32
C PRO A 8 9.88 1.33 -0.12
N VAL A 9 9.02 0.99 -1.05
CA VAL A 9 9.26 1.19 -2.48
C VAL A 9 8.19 2.14 -3.00
N ASN A 10 8.61 3.21 -3.66
CA ASN A 10 7.68 4.15 -4.27
C ASN A 10 6.92 3.48 -5.41
N VAL A 11 5.62 3.64 -5.39
CA VAL A 11 4.74 3.14 -6.45
C VAL A 11 3.73 4.22 -6.82
N ARG A 12 3.05 4.03 -7.95
CA ARG A 12 1.91 4.86 -8.32
C ARG A 12 0.65 4.09 -8.03
N VAL A 13 -0.35 4.78 -7.53
CA VAL A 13 -1.63 4.17 -7.19
C VAL A 13 -2.73 5.00 -7.83
N ARG A 14 -3.59 4.32 -8.58
CA ARG A 14 -4.84 4.91 -9.01
C ARG A 14 -5.87 4.63 -7.93
N ALA A 15 -6.33 5.68 -7.30
CA ALA A 15 -7.29 5.58 -6.21
C ALA A 15 -8.66 6.02 -6.69
N ASP A 16 -9.69 5.51 -6.00
CA ASP A 16 -11.05 5.96 -6.21
C ASP A 16 -11.16 7.42 -5.76
N TRP A 17 -11.67 8.28 -6.61
CA TRP A 17 -11.75 9.70 -6.31
C TRP A 17 -12.79 10.04 -5.23
N LEU A 18 -13.75 9.15 -5.00
CA LEU A 18 -14.78 9.36 -3.99
C LEU A 18 -14.29 9.06 -2.58
N ASP A 19 -13.61 7.93 -2.40
CA ASP A 19 -13.25 7.46 -1.06
C ASP A 19 -11.76 7.25 -0.85
N GLY A 20 -10.95 7.46 -1.89
CA GLY A 20 -9.50 7.29 -1.80
C GLY A 20 -9.03 5.84 -1.76
N THR A 21 -9.91 4.88 -1.98
CA THR A 21 -9.53 3.47 -1.95
C THR A 21 -8.62 3.14 -3.12
N PRO A 22 -7.46 2.48 -2.89
CA PRO A 22 -6.60 2.05 -3.98
C PRO A 22 -7.32 1.07 -4.91
N ARG A 23 -7.20 1.29 -6.21
CA ARG A 23 -7.82 0.44 -7.22
C ARG A 23 -6.80 -0.28 -8.09
N GLU A 24 -5.69 0.37 -8.38
CA GLU A 24 -4.65 -0.22 -9.21
C GLU A 24 -3.30 0.32 -8.76
N ILE A 25 -2.32 -0.56 -8.70
CA ILE A 25 -0.96 -0.22 -8.29
C ILE A 25 -0.06 -0.39 -9.51
N SER A 26 0.71 0.66 -9.84
CA SER A 26 1.74 0.58 -10.86
C SER A 26 3.10 0.51 -10.18
N TRP A 27 3.75 -0.62 -10.31
CA TRP A 27 5.03 -0.90 -9.69
C TRP A 27 6.03 -1.23 -10.80
N GLY A 28 6.83 -0.23 -11.17
CA GLY A 28 7.67 -0.37 -12.35
C GLY A 28 6.82 -0.57 -13.59
N GLU A 29 7.03 -1.66 -14.28
CA GLU A 29 6.23 -2.03 -15.46
C GLU A 29 5.01 -2.88 -15.11
N LEU A 30 4.89 -3.29 -13.86
CA LEU A 30 3.77 -4.11 -13.42
C LEU A 30 2.56 -3.24 -13.10
N ARG A 31 1.40 -3.74 -13.47
CA ARG A 31 0.13 -3.16 -13.06
C ARG A 31 -0.64 -4.21 -12.28
N LEU A 32 -0.93 -3.89 -11.03
CA LEU A 32 -1.57 -4.81 -10.12
C LEU A 32 -2.94 -4.26 -9.76
N PRO A 33 -4.02 -4.89 -10.24
CA PRO A 33 -5.35 -4.47 -9.83
C PRO A 33 -5.59 -4.86 -8.38
N VAL A 34 -6.19 -3.98 -7.61
CA VAL A 34 -6.59 -4.29 -6.24
C VAL A 34 -7.92 -5.01 -6.31
N THR A 35 -7.91 -6.28 -5.90
CA THR A 35 -9.12 -7.10 -5.93
C THR A 35 -9.90 -7.01 -4.62
N ARG A 36 -9.22 -6.65 -3.52
CA ARG A 36 -9.87 -6.56 -2.23
C ARG A 36 -9.08 -5.65 -1.29
N LEU A 37 -9.81 -4.85 -0.53
CA LEU A 37 -9.24 -4.06 0.57
C LEU A 37 -9.53 -4.82 1.86
N THR A 38 -8.49 -5.23 2.58
CA THR A 38 -8.66 -6.05 3.79
C THR A 38 -8.54 -5.26 5.07
N ALA A 39 -7.80 -4.16 5.08
CA ALA A 39 -7.69 -3.32 6.28
C ALA A 39 -7.25 -1.91 5.91
N VAL A 40 -7.64 -0.95 6.74
CA VAL A 40 -7.22 0.44 6.64
C VAL A 40 -6.89 0.92 8.04
N ARG A 41 -5.72 1.55 8.19
CA ARG A 41 -5.32 2.15 9.46
C ARG A 41 -4.82 3.56 9.21
N SER A 42 -5.23 4.48 10.08
CA SER A 42 -4.64 5.82 10.09
C SER A 42 -3.59 5.87 11.19
N GLU A 43 -2.42 6.37 10.83
CA GLU A 43 -1.30 6.51 11.77
C GLU A 43 -0.90 7.97 11.83
N THR A 44 -1.21 8.62 12.95
CA THR A 44 -1.03 10.06 13.06
C THR A 44 -0.11 10.49 14.18
N SER A 45 0.12 9.65 15.17
CA SER A 45 0.73 10.11 16.44
C SER A 45 2.16 9.68 16.66
N ALA A 46 2.68 8.73 15.92
CA ALA A 46 3.98 8.13 16.19
C ALA A 46 5.10 8.65 15.31
N PHE A 47 4.86 9.66 14.49
CA PHE A 47 5.81 10.08 13.48
C PHE A 47 6.32 11.49 13.73
N ARG A 48 7.53 11.73 13.24
CA ARG A 48 8.10 13.07 13.27
C ARG A 48 7.20 14.01 12.49
N ALA A 49 7.14 15.26 12.92
CA ALA A 49 6.33 16.28 12.26
C ALA A 49 6.66 16.43 10.78
N SER A 50 7.90 16.14 10.38
CA SER A 50 8.31 16.20 8.98
C SER A 50 7.69 15.13 8.12
N ILE A 51 7.32 13.99 8.68
CA ILE A 51 6.67 12.92 7.94
C ILE A 51 5.17 13.11 7.91
N GLY A 52 4.60 13.55 9.03
CA GLY A 52 3.18 13.79 9.16
C GLY A 52 2.34 12.52 9.18
N PRO A 53 1.03 12.68 9.10
CA PRO A 53 0.10 11.55 9.13
C PRO A 53 0.18 10.69 7.88
N ARG A 54 -0.13 9.42 8.04
CA ARG A 54 -0.19 8.49 6.92
C ARG A 54 -1.33 7.50 7.11
N THR A 55 -1.77 6.91 6.02
CA THR A 55 -2.80 5.87 6.03
C THR A 55 -2.21 4.61 5.44
N VAL A 56 -2.39 3.49 6.13
CA VAL A 56 -1.92 2.18 5.68
C VAL A 56 -3.12 1.39 5.17
N PHE A 57 -2.99 0.87 3.96
CA PHE A 57 -4.00 0.03 3.33
C PHE A 57 -3.43 -1.35 3.12
N GLU A 58 -4.11 -2.36 3.64
CA GLU A 58 -3.76 -3.75 3.32
C GLU A 58 -4.69 -4.22 2.22
N VAL A 59 -4.12 -4.61 1.10
CA VAL A 59 -4.86 -4.93 -0.11
C VAL A 59 -4.45 -6.28 -0.68
N GLU A 60 -5.36 -6.90 -1.40
CA GLU A 60 -5.09 -8.11 -2.16
C GLU A 60 -5.03 -7.78 -3.64
N THR A 61 -4.04 -8.34 -4.30
CA THR A 61 -3.89 -8.32 -5.75
C THR A 61 -3.71 -9.74 -6.22
N PRO A 62 -3.81 -10.03 -7.53
CA PRO A 62 -3.57 -11.39 -8.00
C PRO A 62 -2.17 -11.86 -7.61
N GLY A 63 -2.10 -12.93 -6.82
CA GLY A 63 -0.87 -13.59 -6.43
C GLY A 63 -0.13 -13.00 -5.24
N VAL A 64 -0.55 -11.84 -4.72
CA VAL A 64 0.18 -11.22 -3.61
C VAL A 64 -0.73 -10.32 -2.78
N LYS A 65 -0.48 -10.26 -1.49
CA LYS A 65 -1.07 -9.26 -0.60
C LYS A 65 -0.03 -8.19 -0.32
N LEU A 66 -0.47 -6.95 -0.32
CA LEU A 66 0.44 -5.81 -0.15
C LEU A 66 -0.03 -4.90 0.97
N SER A 67 0.94 -4.32 1.67
CA SER A 67 0.69 -3.21 2.56
C SER A 67 1.15 -1.93 1.87
N LEU A 68 0.20 -1.04 1.61
CA LEU A 68 0.45 0.26 0.97
C LEU A 68 0.37 1.35 2.02
N THR A 69 1.25 2.30 1.93
CA THR A 69 1.21 3.49 2.79
C THR A 69 1.07 4.74 1.94
N TYR A 70 0.07 5.54 2.27
CA TYR A 70 -0.10 6.86 1.70
C TYR A 70 0.34 7.89 2.73
N THR A 71 1.38 8.66 2.41
CA THR A 71 1.87 9.74 3.26
C THR A 71 1.20 11.03 2.81
N HIS A 72 0.36 11.60 3.66
CA HIS A 72 -0.51 12.72 3.29
C HIS A 72 0.25 13.99 2.95
N ARG A 73 1.32 14.27 3.68
CA ARG A 73 2.09 15.49 3.46
C ARG A 73 2.79 15.51 2.11
N SER A 74 3.41 14.39 1.74
CA SER A 74 4.14 14.27 0.46
C SER A 74 3.27 13.78 -0.68
N ARG A 75 2.08 13.26 -0.37
CA ARG A 75 1.16 12.65 -1.33
C ARG A 75 1.80 11.49 -2.08
N ARG A 76 2.59 10.70 -1.37
CA ARG A 76 3.30 9.57 -1.96
C ARG A 76 2.74 8.25 -1.47
N TRP A 77 2.74 7.30 -2.37
CA TRP A 77 2.39 5.92 -2.07
C TRP A 77 3.65 5.07 -2.04
N THR A 78 3.73 4.19 -1.05
CA THR A 78 4.82 3.22 -0.96
C THR A 78 4.25 1.85 -0.67
N VAL A 79 4.97 0.80 -1.12
CA VAL A 79 4.72 -0.57 -0.69
C VAL A 79 5.68 -0.85 0.45
N ASP A 80 5.14 -1.15 1.62
CA ASP A 80 5.94 -1.35 2.83
C ASP A 80 5.97 -2.81 3.27
N GLY A 81 5.18 -3.65 2.67
CA GLY A 81 5.14 -5.06 3.01
C GLY A 81 4.44 -5.88 1.95
N ALA A 82 4.75 -7.15 1.92
CA ALA A 82 4.19 -8.08 0.96
C ALA A 82 4.06 -9.48 1.55
N ASP A 83 3.01 -10.18 1.12
CA ASP A 83 2.82 -11.58 1.42
C ASP A 83 2.55 -12.29 0.09
N ASP A 84 3.57 -12.94 -0.42
CA ASP A 84 3.50 -13.64 -1.70
C ASP A 84 3.38 -15.13 -1.44
N GLU A 85 2.15 -15.59 -1.26
CA GLU A 85 1.90 -17.00 -1.02
C GLU A 85 2.07 -17.86 -2.26
N VAL A 86 1.93 -17.25 -3.42
CA VAL A 86 1.89 -18.00 -4.68
C VAL A 86 3.24 -18.02 -5.35
N GLY A 87 3.98 -16.94 -5.27
CA GLY A 87 5.21 -16.77 -5.99
C GLY A 87 6.42 -17.44 -5.40
N ILE A 88 6.29 -18.02 -4.22
CA ILE A 88 7.43 -18.60 -3.51
C ILE A 88 7.57 -20.07 -3.78
N ALA A 89 7.11 -20.54 -4.71
CA ALA A 89 7.21 -21.96 -4.99
C ALA A 89 8.68 -22.43 -4.98
#